data_904a83852e6c5f373678048db6e4b711
#
_entry.id   904a83852e6c5f373678048db6e4b711
#
_cell.length_a   1.000
_cell.length_b   1.000
_cell.length_c   1.000
_cell.angle_alpha   90.00
_cell.angle_beta   90.00
_cell.angle_gamma   90.00
#
_symmetry.space_group_name_H-M   'P 1'
#
loop_
_entity.id
_entity.type
_entity.pdbx_description
1 polymer ?
#
loop_
_entity_poly.entity_id
_entity_poly.type
_entity_poly.pdbx_seq_one_letter_code
_entity_poly.pdbx_strand_id
1 'polypeptide(L)'
;MEIEPNALSLNELQLQYSHKELEQYLKAKTTQLSEKSVLWFNKASTILWDTTQGIISKDTMNAIREYTLSNYKCHDSWGKIFGFVKSFLTHLTRTRMNSNYQSFDVYIEKPRVRKEIKLLTSRILTSDDVKNALISLESSNLPREKKQNFKTTLLFLAYTGQRVITVSRLTVKQVKDALTKTPNVLTVEANQDKIRLQHYVPLHPVLIPLLKDLTEGKQDGDLVFCYNEFMRWLFQNPVQLTNIDGKLQLKDLRKFFEQKSDEIGFNDANKNFIMSHGVSSINWTSYKQFLPENVYKRYIDCWGSVDINNSNSPN
;
A
#
# COMPACT_ATOMS: atom_id res chain seq x y z
N MET A 1 -31.41 -37.08 -38.73
CA MET A 1 -30.87 -37.22 -37.35
C MET A 1 -29.41 -36.85 -37.43
N GLU A 2 -29.13 -35.58 -37.29
CA GLU A 2 -27.73 -35.07 -37.26
C GLU A 2 -27.13 -35.44 -35.90
N ILE A 3 -26.09 -36.26 -35.94
CA ILE A 3 -25.28 -36.59 -34.76
C ILE A 3 -24.49 -35.33 -34.40
N GLU A 4 -24.89 -34.64 -33.35
CA GLU A 4 -24.06 -33.57 -32.82
C GLU A 4 -22.66 -34.13 -32.51
N PRO A 5 -21.59 -33.46 -32.92
CA PRO A 5 -20.25 -33.93 -32.61
C PRO A 5 -20.10 -33.96 -31.10
N ASN A 6 -19.72 -35.13 -30.55
CA ASN A 6 -19.39 -35.33 -29.14
C ASN A 6 -18.50 -34.18 -28.66
N ALA A 7 -19.09 -33.25 -27.92
CA ALA A 7 -18.30 -32.24 -27.23
C ALA A 7 -17.40 -32.98 -26.23
N LEU A 8 -16.08 -33.00 -26.48
CA LEU A 8 -15.08 -33.54 -25.55
C LEU A 8 -15.34 -32.96 -24.15
N SER A 9 -15.39 -33.82 -23.15
CA SER A 9 -15.55 -33.35 -21.78
C SER A 9 -14.34 -32.45 -21.44
N LEU A 10 -14.51 -31.43 -20.59
CA LEU A 10 -13.45 -30.56 -20.18
C LEU A 10 -12.24 -31.32 -19.57
N ASN A 11 -12.48 -32.54 -19.08
CA ASN A 11 -11.47 -33.45 -18.55
C ASN A 11 -10.51 -34.03 -19.60
N GLU A 12 -10.97 -34.15 -20.84
CA GLU A 12 -10.22 -34.74 -21.97
C GLU A 12 -9.63 -33.67 -22.89
N LEU A 13 -10.05 -32.42 -22.68
CA LEU A 13 -9.65 -31.31 -23.53
C LEU A 13 -8.23 -30.88 -23.26
N GLN A 14 -7.43 -30.76 -24.29
CA GLN A 14 -6.10 -30.17 -24.26
C GLN A 14 -6.02 -29.01 -25.23
N LEU A 15 -5.61 -27.84 -24.74
CA LEU A 15 -5.42 -26.64 -25.54
C LEU A 15 -3.95 -26.24 -25.48
N GLN A 16 -3.48 -25.53 -26.49
CA GLN A 16 -2.06 -25.15 -26.59
C GLN A 16 -1.91 -23.64 -26.62
N TYR A 17 -0.78 -23.16 -26.15
CA TYR A 17 -0.29 -21.79 -26.33
C TYR A 17 1.22 -21.80 -26.51
N SER A 18 1.79 -20.77 -27.11
CA SER A 18 3.23 -20.64 -27.31
C SER A 18 3.86 -19.75 -26.22
N HIS A 19 5.16 -19.97 -25.95
CA HIS A 19 5.94 -19.11 -25.08
C HIS A 19 5.91 -17.65 -25.55
N LYS A 20 5.95 -17.42 -26.86
CA LYS A 20 5.87 -16.09 -27.46
C LYS A 20 4.57 -15.36 -27.12
N GLU A 21 3.42 -16.06 -27.14
CA GLU A 21 2.14 -15.46 -26.74
C GLU A 21 2.11 -15.06 -25.27
N LEU A 22 2.69 -15.90 -24.39
CA LEU A 22 2.81 -15.59 -22.96
C LEU A 22 3.70 -14.38 -22.71
N GLU A 23 4.85 -14.29 -23.40
CA GLU A 23 5.76 -13.14 -23.33
C GLU A 23 5.10 -11.85 -23.83
N GLN A 24 4.41 -11.91 -24.96
CA GLN A 24 3.68 -10.76 -25.51
C GLN A 24 2.60 -10.27 -24.55
N TYR A 25 1.84 -11.21 -23.98
CA TYR A 25 0.84 -10.88 -22.97
C TYR A 25 1.47 -10.25 -21.71
N LEU A 26 2.55 -10.85 -21.20
CA LEU A 26 3.28 -10.36 -20.05
C LEU A 26 3.78 -8.93 -20.28
N LYS A 27 4.42 -8.68 -21.43
CA LYS A 27 4.93 -7.36 -21.83
C LYS A 27 3.80 -6.34 -21.89
N ALA A 28 2.66 -6.66 -22.52
CA ALA A 28 1.52 -5.77 -22.62
C ALA A 28 0.92 -5.43 -21.23
N LYS A 29 0.86 -6.41 -20.33
CA LYS A 29 0.31 -6.22 -18.98
C LYS A 29 1.24 -5.45 -18.04
N THR A 30 2.55 -5.60 -18.20
CA THR A 30 3.52 -5.00 -17.27
C THR A 30 3.86 -3.55 -17.58
N THR A 31 3.53 -3.05 -18.78
CA THR A 31 3.87 -1.69 -19.23
C THR A 31 3.39 -0.57 -18.30
N GLN A 32 2.28 -0.79 -17.57
CA GLN A 32 1.68 0.24 -16.69
C GLN A 32 1.70 -0.15 -15.20
N LEU A 33 2.41 -1.21 -14.84
CA LEU A 33 2.41 -1.72 -13.48
C LEU A 33 3.57 -1.17 -12.67
N SER A 34 3.42 -1.18 -11.32
CA SER A 34 4.53 -0.94 -10.41
C SER A 34 5.56 -2.08 -10.49
N GLU A 35 6.84 -1.79 -10.23
CA GLU A 35 7.92 -2.79 -10.19
C GLU A 35 7.57 -4.02 -9.37
N LYS A 36 6.97 -3.81 -8.19
CA LYS A 36 6.52 -4.91 -7.33
C LYS A 36 5.45 -5.79 -7.99
N SER A 37 4.57 -5.22 -8.77
CA SER A 37 3.57 -5.98 -9.53
C SER A 37 4.21 -6.71 -10.69
N VAL A 38 5.16 -6.08 -11.40
CA VAL A 38 5.93 -6.72 -12.48
C VAL A 38 6.65 -7.96 -11.97
N LEU A 39 7.32 -7.90 -10.82
CA LEU A 39 7.98 -9.06 -10.21
C LEU A 39 7.01 -10.24 -9.98
N TRP A 40 5.79 -9.95 -9.50
CA TRP A 40 4.78 -10.99 -9.30
C TRP A 40 4.25 -11.56 -10.61
N PHE A 41 4.06 -10.72 -11.64
CA PHE A 41 3.61 -11.19 -12.95
C PHE A 41 4.68 -12.05 -13.64
N ASN A 42 5.95 -11.64 -13.58
CA ASN A 42 7.06 -12.44 -14.08
C ASN A 42 7.11 -13.81 -13.39
N LYS A 43 7.02 -13.83 -12.06
CA LYS A 43 7.00 -15.07 -11.29
C LYS A 43 5.84 -15.99 -11.65
N ALA A 44 4.64 -15.43 -11.78
CA ALA A 44 3.45 -16.19 -12.17
C ALA A 44 3.54 -16.71 -13.60
N SER A 45 4.13 -15.95 -14.51
CA SER A 45 4.40 -16.35 -15.89
C SER A 45 5.38 -17.52 -15.95
N THR A 46 6.48 -17.45 -15.17
CA THR A 46 7.45 -18.55 -15.05
C THR A 46 6.78 -19.82 -14.52
N ILE A 47 6.00 -19.73 -13.43
CA ILE A 47 5.28 -20.89 -12.87
C ILE A 47 4.32 -21.49 -13.92
N LEU A 48 3.58 -20.65 -14.62
CA LEU A 48 2.66 -21.10 -15.66
C LEU A 48 3.41 -21.86 -16.75
N TRP A 49 4.48 -21.27 -17.30
CA TRP A 49 5.23 -21.91 -18.38
C TRP A 49 5.92 -23.21 -17.94
N ASP A 50 6.65 -23.19 -16.82
CA ASP A 50 7.41 -24.33 -16.31
C ASP A 50 6.51 -25.53 -16.00
N THR A 51 5.27 -25.26 -15.53
CA THR A 51 4.32 -26.32 -15.19
C THR A 51 3.58 -26.86 -16.39
N THR A 52 3.27 -26.01 -17.38
CA THR A 52 2.39 -26.41 -18.49
C THR A 52 3.13 -26.75 -19.77
N GLN A 53 4.33 -26.20 -19.96
CA GLN A 53 5.09 -26.30 -21.22
C GLN A 53 4.25 -25.99 -22.45
N GLY A 54 3.32 -25.03 -22.34
CA GLY A 54 2.41 -24.61 -23.40
C GLY A 54 1.12 -25.42 -23.53
N ILE A 55 0.88 -26.41 -22.67
CA ILE A 55 -0.34 -27.24 -22.70
C ILE A 55 -1.28 -26.88 -21.57
N ILE A 56 -2.50 -26.45 -21.89
CA ILE A 56 -3.58 -26.19 -20.95
C ILE A 56 -4.49 -27.40 -20.91
N SER A 57 -4.52 -28.08 -19.77
CA SER A 57 -5.36 -29.23 -19.49
C SER A 57 -5.79 -29.20 -18.02
N LYS A 58 -6.71 -30.05 -17.62
CA LYS A 58 -7.08 -30.27 -16.22
C LYS A 58 -5.84 -30.55 -15.36
N ASP A 59 -4.96 -31.45 -15.83
CA ASP A 59 -3.81 -31.90 -15.06
C ASP A 59 -2.78 -30.79 -14.88
N THR A 60 -2.48 -30.02 -15.94
CA THR A 60 -1.53 -28.90 -15.85
C THR A 60 -2.08 -27.77 -14.98
N MET A 61 -3.37 -27.49 -15.01
CA MET A 61 -3.99 -26.47 -14.13
C MET A 61 -4.00 -26.92 -12.67
N ASN A 62 -4.31 -28.20 -12.39
CA ASN A 62 -4.18 -28.74 -11.04
C ASN A 62 -2.73 -28.73 -10.56
N ALA A 63 -1.75 -29.04 -11.41
CA ALA A 63 -0.34 -28.96 -11.06
C ALA A 63 0.09 -27.53 -10.67
N ILE A 64 -0.37 -26.51 -11.39
CA ILE A 64 -0.15 -25.09 -11.00
C ILE A 64 -0.75 -24.81 -9.62
N ARG A 65 -1.97 -25.29 -9.38
CA ARG A 65 -2.66 -25.10 -8.10
C ARG A 65 -1.88 -25.76 -6.95
N GLU A 66 -1.50 -27.00 -7.08
CA GLU A 66 -0.74 -27.75 -6.09
C GLU A 66 0.63 -27.13 -5.83
N TYR A 67 1.37 -26.79 -6.88
CA TYR A 67 2.64 -26.09 -6.76
C TYR A 67 2.48 -24.78 -5.98
N THR A 68 1.46 -23.99 -6.33
CA THR A 68 1.23 -22.69 -5.69
C THR A 68 0.86 -22.85 -4.22
N LEU A 69 -0.01 -23.78 -3.86
CA LEU A 69 -0.42 -24.01 -2.48
C LEU A 69 0.72 -24.55 -1.62
N SER A 70 1.56 -25.41 -2.18
CA SER A 70 2.71 -26.02 -1.45
C SER A 70 3.84 -25.01 -1.22
N ASN A 71 4.12 -24.13 -2.18
CA ASN A 71 5.27 -23.22 -2.12
C ASN A 71 4.96 -21.85 -1.52
N TYR A 72 3.68 -21.46 -1.39
CA TYR A 72 3.28 -20.17 -0.87
C TYR A 72 2.27 -20.31 0.27
N LYS A 73 2.64 -19.80 1.45
CA LYS A 73 1.76 -19.85 2.64
C LYS A 73 0.72 -18.72 2.69
N CYS A 74 0.92 -17.66 1.93
CA CYS A 74 0.09 -16.46 2.00
C CYS A 74 -1.03 -16.48 0.96
N HIS A 75 -2.27 -16.33 1.42
CA HIS A 75 -3.46 -16.25 0.58
C HIS A 75 -3.38 -15.16 -0.52
N ASP A 76 -2.72 -14.02 -0.21
CA ASP A 76 -2.51 -12.95 -1.20
C ASP A 76 -1.57 -13.38 -2.33
N SER A 77 -0.56 -14.21 -2.02
CA SER A 77 0.36 -14.76 -3.03
C SER A 77 -0.36 -15.70 -3.98
N TRP A 78 -1.23 -16.58 -3.45
CA TRP A 78 -2.09 -17.44 -4.27
C TRP A 78 -2.97 -16.60 -5.20
N GLY A 79 -3.55 -15.50 -4.65
CA GLY A 79 -4.38 -14.60 -5.43
C GLY A 79 -3.68 -13.93 -6.60
N LYS A 80 -2.41 -13.61 -6.45
CA LYS A 80 -1.62 -12.99 -7.52
C LYS A 80 -1.29 -13.98 -8.62
N ILE A 81 -0.87 -15.20 -8.24
CA ILE A 81 -0.53 -16.25 -9.20
C ILE A 81 -1.77 -16.71 -9.96
N PHE A 82 -2.83 -17.11 -9.25
CA PHE A 82 -4.07 -17.57 -9.89
C PHE A 82 -4.75 -16.45 -10.69
N GLY A 83 -4.72 -15.22 -10.19
CA GLY A 83 -5.23 -14.05 -10.91
C GLY A 83 -4.51 -13.80 -12.23
N PHE A 84 -3.18 -13.98 -12.28
CA PHE A 84 -2.41 -13.88 -13.51
C PHE A 84 -2.83 -14.99 -14.49
N VAL A 85 -2.85 -16.25 -14.06
CA VAL A 85 -3.21 -17.40 -14.91
C VAL A 85 -4.61 -17.22 -15.46
N LYS A 86 -5.61 -16.91 -14.63
CA LYS A 86 -7.01 -16.64 -15.09
C LYS A 86 -7.07 -15.51 -16.10
N SER A 87 -6.33 -14.44 -15.88
CA SER A 87 -6.27 -13.30 -16.82
C SER A 87 -5.62 -13.68 -18.14
N PHE A 88 -4.63 -14.58 -18.14
CA PHE A 88 -4.03 -15.11 -19.36
C PHE A 88 -4.99 -16.04 -20.11
N LEU A 89 -5.70 -16.94 -19.42
CA LEU A 89 -6.75 -17.78 -20.02
C LEU A 89 -7.83 -16.91 -20.68
N THR A 90 -8.28 -15.85 -20.02
CA THR A 90 -9.23 -14.88 -20.60
C THR A 90 -8.65 -14.18 -21.84
N HIS A 91 -7.37 -13.87 -21.85
CA HIS A 91 -6.68 -13.31 -23.02
C HIS A 91 -6.69 -14.29 -24.19
N LEU A 92 -6.32 -15.55 -23.97
CA LEU A 92 -6.37 -16.60 -25.01
C LEU A 92 -7.79 -16.83 -25.53
N THR A 93 -8.80 -16.84 -24.65
CA THR A 93 -10.21 -16.91 -25.02
C THR A 93 -10.56 -15.83 -26.06
N ARG A 94 -10.15 -14.60 -25.81
CA ARG A 94 -10.47 -13.45 -26.67
C ARG A 94 -9.68 -13.47 -27.98
N THR A 95 -8.37 -13.74 -27.91
CA THR A 95 -7.48 -13.69 -29.09
C THR A 95 -7.70 -14.84 -30.04
N ARG A 96 -8.13 -15.99 -29.53
CA ARG A 96 -8.38 -17.20 -30.30
C ARG A 96 -9.86 -17.49 -30.56
N MET A 97 -10.76 -16.63 -30.05
CA MET A 97 -12.22 -16.78 -30.16
C MET A 97 -12.71 -18.16 -29.68
N ASN A 98 -12.05 -18.71 -28.62
CA ASN A 98 -12.35 -20.04 -28.09
C ASN A 98 -12.59 -19.98 -26.59
N SER A 99 -13.84 -20.13 -26.16
CA SER A 99 -14.28 -20.05 -24.77
C SER A 99 -13.72 -21.17 -23.87
N ASN A 100 -13.28 -22.29 -24.48
CA ASN A 100 -12.74 -23.41 -23.73
C ASN A 100 -11.50 -23.06 -22.90
N TYR A 101 -10.69 -22.08 -23.33
CA TYR A 101 -9.56 -21.61 -22.51
C TYR A 101 -10.01 -21.11 -21.13
N GLN A 102 -11.06 -20.31 -21.07
CA GLN A 102 -11.54 -19.76 -19.81
C GLN A 102 -12.18 -20.82 -18.91
N SER A 103 -12.73 -21.87 -19.47
CA SER A 103 -13.36 -22.95 -18.70
C SER A 103 -12.37 -23.67 -17.76
N PHE A 104 -11.06 -23.61 -18.03
CA PHE A 104 -10.03 -24.18 -17.17
C PHE A 104 -9.80 -23.40 -15.87
N ASP A 105 -10.38 -22.22 -15.70
CA ASP A 105 -10.18 -21.41 -14.49
C ASP A 105 -10.76 -22.05 -13.23
N VAL A 106 -11.70 -23.01 -13.36
CA VAL A 106 -12.28 -23.77 -12.25
C VAL A 106 -11.21 -24.61 -11.51
N TYR A 107 -10.17 -25.09 -12.21
CA TYR A 107 -9.14 -25.92 -11.63
C TYR A 107 -8.11 -25.14 -10.80
N ILE A 108 -8.05 -23.80 -10.95
CA ILE A 108 -7.14 -22.92 -10.22
C ILE A 108 -7.88 -22.03 -9.22
N GLU A 109 -8.94 -22.53 -8.63
CA GLU A 109 -9.64 -21.81 -7.57
C GLU A 109 -8.86 -21.81 -6.26
N LYS A 110 -8.92 -20.67 -5.57
CA LYS A 110 -8.36 -20.56 -4.25
C LYS A 110 -9.14 -21.40 -3.26
N PRO A 111 -8.46 -22.09 -2.35
CA PRO A 111 -9.13 -22.71 -1.21
C PRO A 111 -9.96 -21.64 -0.48
N ARG A 112 -11.19 -22.00 -0.11
CA ARG A 112 -12.00 -21.17 0.79
C ARG A 112 -11.37 -21.23 2.18
N VAL A 113 -10.62 -20.20 2.54
CA VAL A 113 -10.15 -20.03 3.91
C VAL A 113 -11.36 -19.59 4.74
N ARG A 114 -11.68 -20.32 5.81
CA ARG A 114 -12.65 -19.86 6.81
C ARG A 114 -12.20 -18.47 7.25
N LYS A 115 -13.04 -17.46 7.04
CA LYS A 115 -12.74 -16.14 7.59
C LYS A 115 -12.69 -16.32 9.10
N GLU A 116 -11.51 -16.13 9.67
CA GLU A 116 -11.41 -15.97 11.12
C GLU A 116 -12.37 -14.85 11.51
N ILE A 117 -13.10 -15.08 12.60
CA ILE A 117 -13.94 -14.05 13.20
C ILE A 117 -12.97 -12.90 13.52
N LYS A 118 -12.98 -11.87 12.70
CA LYS A 118 -12.25 -10.64 13.04
C LYS A 118 -12.95 -10.08 14.27
N LEU A 119 -12.37 -10.30 15.42
CA LEU A 119 -12.75 -9.54 16.60
C LEU A 119 -12.64 -8.06 16.21
N LEU A 120 -13.62 -7.26 16.68
CA LEU A 120 -13.65 -5.81 16.48
C LEU A 120 -12.43 -5.09 17.06
N THR A 121 -11.60 -5.75 17.86
CA THR A 121 -10.30 -5.30 18.32
C THR A 121 -9.35 -5.14 17.14
N SER A 122 -9.59 -4.06 16.37
CA SER A 122 -8.61 -3.60 15.40
C SER A 122 -7.35 -3.21 16.15
N ARG A 123 -6.20 -3.45 15.54
CA ARG A 123 -4.90 -2.97 16.02
C ARG A 123 -4.93 -1.45 16.08
N ILE A 124 -5.12 -0.93 17.28
CA ILE A 124 -5.27 0.49 17.59
C ILE A 124 -3.98 0.96 18.24
N LEU A 125 -3.35 1.98 17.68
CA LEU A 125 -2.24 2.68 18.29
C LEU A 125 -2.76 3.79 19.21
N THR A 126 -2.21 3.85 20.41
CA THR A 126 -2.44 4.95 21.35
C THR A 126 -1.34 6.01 21.24
N SER A 127 -1.57 7.17 21.85
CA SER A 127 -0.52 8.18 22.00
C SER A 127 0.67 7.65 22.79
N ASP A 128 0.43 6.75 23.75
CA ASP A 128 1.51 6.15 24.54
C ASP A 128 2.37 5.18 23.71
N ASP A 129 1.79 4.47 22.74
CA ASP A 129 2.57 3.66 21.82
C ASP A 129 3.52 4.50 20.97
N VAL A 130 3.07 5.69 20.53
CA VAL A 130 3.91 6.62 19.76
C VAL A 130 5.00 7.21 20.67
N LYS A 131 4.69 7.58 21.92
CA LYS A 131 5.66 8.04 22.92
C LYS A 131 6.71 6.97 23.23
N ASN A 132 6.30 5.74 23.46
CA ASN A 132 7.21 4.63 23.71
C ASN A 132 8.20 4.44 22.56
N ALA A 133 7.72 4.61 21.31
CA ALA A 133 8.60 4.57 20.15
C ALA A 133 9.60 5.73 20.13
N LEU A 134 9.19 6.94 20.52
CA LEU A 134 10.09 8.10 20.65
C LEU A 134 11.13 7.88 21.75
N ILE A 135 10.74 7.37 22.91
CA ILE A 135 11.64 7.04 24.03
C ILE A 135 12.66 5.97 23.60
N SER A 136 12.19 4.93 22.90
CA SER A 136 13.07 3.88 22.37
C SER A 136 14.09 4.42 21.36
N LEU A 137 13.68 5.38 20.51
CA LEU A 137 14.60 6.05 19.59
C LEU A 137 15.64 6.90 20.34
N GLU A 138 15.22 7.69 21.31
CA GLU A 138 16.13 8.57 22.07
C GLU A 138 17.15 7.76 22.89
N SER A 139 16.75 6.66 23.50
CA SER A 139 17.63 5.76 24.27
C SER A 139 18.51 4.86 23.40
N SER A 140 18.32 4.82 22.09
CA SER A 140 19.11 3.98 21.18
C SER A 140 20.54 4.46 20.99
N ASN A 141 21.44 3.59 20.53
CA ASN A 141 22.82 3.93 20.18
C ASN A 141 22.97 4.46 18.73
N LEU A 142 21.89 4.93 18.11
CA LEU A 142 21.94 5.50 16.77
C LEU A 142 22.71 6.84 16.74
N PRO A 143 23.39 7.17 15.64
CA PRO A 143 23.92 8.51 15.41
C PRO A 143 22.80 9.57 15.52
N ARG A 144 23.14 10.77 16.02
CA ARG A 144 22.20 11.87 16.24
C ARG A 144 21.35 12.19 15.00
N GLU A 145 21.98 12.23 13.85
CA GLU A 145 21.29 12.51 12.57
C GLU A 145 20.22 11.43 12.24
N LYS A 146 20.53 10.15 12.45
CA LYS A 146 19.56 9.07 12.24
C LYS A 146 18.42 9.10 13.25
N LYS A 147 18.72 9.38 14.53
CA LYS A 147 17.67 9.57 15.54
C LYS A 147 16.71 10.68 15.12
N GLN A 148 17.25 11.83 14.71
CA GLN A 148 16.46 12.96 14.26
C GLN A 148 15.62 12.63 13.05
N ASN A 149 16.18 11.92 12.05
CA ASN A 149 15.42 11.50 10.86
C ASN A 149 14.29 10.53 11.21
N PHE A 150 14.56 9.52 12.03
CA PHE A 150 13.56 8.51 12.42
C PHE A 150 12.45 9.12 13.29
N LYS A 151 12.81 10.00 14.25
CA LYS A 151 11.87 10.76 15.05
C LYS A 151 10.96 11.62 14.18
N THR A 152 11.53 12.38 13.27
CA THR A 152 10.76 13.23 12.36
C THR A 152 9.87 12.40 11.44
N THR A 153 10.36 11.25 10.94
CA THR A 153 9.55 10.31 10.13
C THR A 153 8.34 9.79 10.92
N LEU A 154 8.55 9.38 12.16
CA LEU A 154 7.50 8.85 13.03
C LEU A 154 6.43 9.91 13.31
N LEU A 155 6.86 11.12 13.71
CA LEU A 155 5.95 12.23 13.97
C LEU A 155 5.22 12.69 12.69
N PHE A 156 5.92 12.76 11.56
CA PHE A 156 5.31 13.10 10.28
C PHE A 156 4.17 12.13 9.93
N LEU A 157 4.41 10.83 10.05
CA LEU A 157 3.39 9.82 9.82
C LEU A 157 2.21 9.94 10.79
N ALA A 158 2.48 10.20 12.08
CA ALA A 158 1.47 10.33 13.12
C ALA A 158 0.58 11.57 12.93
N TYR A 159 1.17 12.71 12.55
CA TYR A 159 0.42 13.97 12.36
C TYR A 159 -0.25 14.11 10.99
N THR A 160 0.12 13.30 10.00
CA THR A 160 -0.39 13.46 8.62
C THR A 160 -1.16 12.26 8.10
N GLY A 161 -1.03 11.11 8.73
CA GLY A 161 -1.67 9.87 8.28
C GLY A 161 -1.26 9.41 6.89
N GLN A 162 -0.11 9.89 6.36
CA GLN A 162 0.33 9.55 5.01
C GLN A 162 0.67 8.06 4.87
N ARG A 163 0.55 7.55 3.66
CA ARG A 163 1.04 6.20 3.36
C ARG A 163 2.57 6.17 3.42
N VAL A 164 3.10 5.11 4.01
CA VAL A 164 4.57 4.92 4.10
C VAL A 164 5.27 5.01 2.74
N ILE A 165 4.63 4.53 1.68
CA ILE A 165 5.18 4.61 0.32
C ILE A 165 5.23 6.07 -0.18
N THR A 166 4.26 6.90 0.18
CA THR A 166 4.26 8.33 -0.12
C THR A 166 5.40 9.02 0.59
N VAL A 167 5.54 8.79 1.90
CA VAL A 167 6.59 9.37 2.73
C VAL A 167 7.99 8.98 2.24
N SER A 168 8.19 7.74 1.82
CA SER A 168 9.47 7.26 1.27
C SER A 168 9.88 7.89 -0.07
N ARG A 169 9.00 8.66 -0.70
CA ARG A 169 9.23 9.32 -2.00
C ARG A 169 9.25 10.84 -1.93
N LEU A 170 9.06 11.41 -0.74
CA LEU A 170 9.10 12.87 -0.57
C LEU A 170 10.51 13.39 -0.75
N THR A 171 10.65 14.42 -1.58
CA THR A 171 11.93 15.08 -1.86
C THR A 171 12.14 16.30 -0.96
N VAL A 172 13.40 16.65 -0.78
CA VAL A 172 13.83 17.85 -0.04
C VAL A 172 13.20 19.11 -0.64
N LYS A 173 13.15 19.22 -1.97
CA LYS A 173 12.50 20.33 -2.66
C LYS A 173 11.04 20.51 -2.23
N GLN A 174 10.25 19.43 -2.25
CA GLN A 174 8.82 19.52 -1.89
C GLN A 174 8.62 20.02 -0.47
N VAL A 175 9.47 19.58 0.47
CA VAL A 175 9.40 20.00 1.86
C VAL A 175 9.85 21.45 2.01
N LYS A 176 10.96 21.86 1.39
CA LYS A 176 11.42 23.27 1.37
C LYS A 176 10.33 24.19 0.78
N ASP A 177 9.73 23.80 -0.35
CA ASP A 177 8.64 24.56 -0.98
C ASP A 177 7.43 24.70 -0.05
N ALA A 178 7.10 23.67 0.73
CA ALA A 178 6.02 23.74 1.71
C ALA A 178 6.35 24.61 2.93
N LEU A 179 7.62 24.63 3.35
CA LEU A 179 8.08 25.44 4.47
C LEU A 179 8.19 26.94 4.16
N THR A 180 8.32 27.32 2.88
CA THR A 180 8.36 28.73 2.43
C THR A 180 6.97 29.30 2.20
N LYS A 181 5.93 28.50 2.10
CA LYS A 181 4.54 28.93 1.86
C LYS A 181 3.84 29.29 3.16
N THR A 182 2.87 30.17 3.04
CA THR A 182 1.90 30.49 4.10
C THR A 182 0.51 30.27 3.53
N PRO A 183 -0.24 29.29 4.06
CA PRO A 183 0.10 28.35 5.12
C PRO A 183 1.08 27.24 4.69
N ASN A 184 1.72 26.59 5.67
CA ASN A 184 2.65 25.49 5.42
C ASN A 184 1.91 24.21 5.01
N VAL A 185 1.77 24.00 3.72
CA VAL A 185 1.06 22.87 3.13
C VAL A 185 1.96 22.18 2.11
N LEU A 186 2.18 20.89 2.31
CA LEU A 186 2.92 20.04 1.41
C LEU A 186 2.01 19.55 0.29
N THR A 187 2.46 19.65 -0.95
CA THR A 187 1.80 19.03 -2.10
C THR A 187 2.39 17.64 -2.34
N VAL A 188 1.55 16.62 -2.29
CA VAL A 188 1.90 15.25 -2.69
C VAL A 188 1.44 15.04 -4.12
N GLU A 189 2.38 14.74 -5.01
CA GLU A 189 2.10 14.53 -6.42
C GLU A 189 1.41 13.17 -6.68
N ALA A 190 0.59 13.11 -7.71
CA ALA A 190 -0.18 11.92 -8.06
C ALA A 190 0.67 10.65 -8.27
N ASN A 191 1.88 10.80 -8.80
CA ASN A 191 2.82 9.68 -9.04
C ASN A 191 3.47 9.15 -7.76
N GLN A 192 3.43 9.92 -6.67
CA GLN A 192 3.97 9.53 -5.37
C GLN A 192 2.94 8.75 -4.53
N ASP A 193 1.66 8.90 -4.83
CA ASP A 193 0.60 8.22 -4.11
C ASP A 193 0.13 6.92 -4.79
N LYS A 194 -0.30 5.95 -3.95
CA LYS A 194 -0.74 4.64 -4.42
C LYS A 194 -1.98 4.71 -5.32
N ILE A 195 -2.91 5.61 -5.01
CA ILE A 195 -4.15 5.80 -5.80
C ILE A 195 -4.02 6.87 -6.88
N ARG A 196 -2.80 7.41 -7.07
CA ARG A 196 -2.49 8.44 -8.07
C ARG A 196 -3.37 9.69 -7.96
N LEU A 197 -3.63 10.12 -6.73
CA LEU A 197 -4.35 11.35 -6.44
C LEU A 197 -3.39 12.40 -5.88
N GLN A 198 -3.28 13.55 -6.56
CA GLN A 198 -2.62 14.73 -5.99
C GLN A 198 -3.45 15.27 -4.83
N HIS A 199 -2.81 15.54 -3.70
CA HIS A 199 -3.49 16.05 -2.52
C HIS A 199 -2.57 16.94 -1.67
N TYR A 200 -3.18 17.67 -0.75
CA TYR A 200 -2.49 18.59 0.14
C TYR A 200 -2.40 18.02 1.55
N VAL A 201 -1.23 18.17 2.15
CA VAL A 201 -0.92 17.70 3.50
C VAL A 201 -0.52 18.90 4.35
N PRO A 202 -1.37 19.37 5.27
CA PRO A 202 -1.02 20.41 6.23
C PRO A 202 0.15 19.96 7.11
N LEU A 203 1.10 20.84 7.34
CA LEU A 203 2.21 20.59 8.25
C LEU A 203 1.83 21.10 9.64
N HIS A 204 1.78 20.19 10.62
CA HIS A 204 1.58 20.55 12.02
C HIS A 204 2.72 21.45 12.50
N PRO A 205 2.48 22.47 13.35
CA PRO A 205 3.53 23.39 13.82
C PRO A 205 4.75 22.68 14.41
N VAL A 206 4.55 21.57 15.14
CA VAL A 206 5.63 20.74 15.71
C VAL A 206 6.56 20.17 14.63
N LEU A 207 6.07 19.92 13.42
CA LEU A 207 6.87 19.36 12.35
C LEU A 207 7.77 20.40 11.66
N ILE A 208 7.41 21.69 11.71
CA ILE A 208 8.09 22.74 10.96
C ILE A 208 9.58 22.83 11.32
N PRO A 209 9.98 22.98 12.59
CA PRO A 209 11.40 23.03 12.96
C PRO A 209 12.13 21.74 12.63
N LEU A 210 11.48 20.57 12.86
CA LEU A 210 12.08 19.28 12.58
C LEU A 210 12.36 19.06 11.09
N LEU A 211 11.45 19.52 10.23
CA LEU A 211 11.60 19.41 8.77
C LEU A 211 12.64 20.42 8.24
N LYS A 212 12.73 21.62 8.83
CA LYS A 212 13.80 22.57 8.51
C LYS A 212 15.17 21.97 8.77
N ASP A 213 15.39 21.46 9.98
CA ASP A 213 16.65 20.81 10.35
C ASP A 213 16.99 19.63 9.43
N LEU A 214 15.96 18.85 9.04
CA LEU A 214 16.16 17.66 8.22
C LEU A 214 16.50 17.97 6.75
N THR A 215 16.12 19.14 6.27
CA THR A 215 16.33 19.57 4.88
C THR A 215 17.49 20.54 4.72
N GLU A 216 18.05 21.03 5.82
CA GLU A 216 19.20 21.91 5.82
C GLU A 216 20.42 21.22 5.19
N GLY A 217 21.13 21.91 4.30
CA GLY A 217 22.33 21.41 3.61
C GLY A 217 22.10 20.29 2.60
N LYS A 218 20.86 19.79 2.43
CA LYS A 218 20.55 18.73 1.46
C LYS A 218 20.18 19.30 0.08
N GLN A 219 20.43 18.49 -0.96
CA GLN A 219 20.07 18.82 -2.32
C GLN A 219 18.57 18.59 -2.57
N ASP A 220 17.98 19.35 -3.45
CA ASP A 220 16.53 19.34 -3.73
C ASP A 220 15.99 17.97 -4.20
N GLY A 221 16.82 17.20 -4.92
CA GLY A 221 16.46 15.85 -5.39
C GLY A 221 16.57 14.75 -4.35
N ASP A 222 17.20 15.01 -3.21
CA ASP A 222 17.36 14.01 -2.15
C ASP A 222 16.02 13.63 -1.53
N LEU A 223 15.95 12.39 -1.03
CA LEU A 223 14.82 11.96 -0.20
C LEU A 223 14.96 12.53 1.22
N VAL A 224 13.85 13.04 1.76
CA VAL A 224 13.85 13.61 3.12
C VAL A 224 14.01 12.55 4.18
N PHE A 225 13.29 11.42 4.02
CA PHE A 225 13.16 10.40 5.03
C PHE A 225 13.92 9.12 4.70
N CYS A 226 14.74 8.63 5.64
CA CYS A 226 15.47 7.35 5.55
C CYS A 226 14.54 6.16 5.88
N TYR A 227 13.38 6.06 5.23
CA TYR A 227 12.31 5.12 5.55
C TYR A 227 12.78 3.66 5.64
N ASN A 228 13.54 3.18 4.67
CA ASN A 228 13.98 1.77 4.64
C ASN A 228 14.93 1.43 5.79
N GLU A 229 15.77 2.37 6.20
CA GLU A 229 16.66 2.21 7.34
C GLU A 229 15.86 2.20 8.64
N PHE A 230 14.89 3.08 8.77
CA PHE A 230 13.99 3.12 9.93
C PHE A 230 13.20 1.82 10.08
N MET A 231 12.67 1.27 8.98
CA MET A 231 11.98 -0.03 8.99
C MET A 231 12.88 -1.16 9.46
N ARG A 232 14.14 -1.20 9.00
CA ARG A 232 15.12 -2.21 9.45
C ARG A 232 15.42 -2.07 10.93
N TRP A 233 15.60 -0.83 11.40
CA TRP A 233 15.85 -0.55 12.81
C TRP A 233 14.68 -0.99 13.69
N LEU A 234 13.44 -0.68 13.35
CA LEU A 234 12.24 -1.13 14.06
C LEU A 234 12.09 -2.66 14.06
N PHE A 235 12.51 -3.32 13.01
CA PHE A 235 12.50 -4.78 12.97
C PHE A 235 13.49 -5.37 13.99
N GLN A 236 14.67 -4.78 14.13
CA GLN A 236 15.72 -5.19 15.07
C GLN A 236 15.43 -4.73 16.51
N ASN A 237 14.77 -3.61 16.69
CA ASN A 237 14.43 -2.96 17.97
C ASN A 237 12.90 -2.81 18.08
N PRO A 238 12.17 -3.91 18.30
CA PRO A 238 10.72 -3.87 18.27
C PRO A 238 10.14 -3.12 19.49
N VAL A 239 9.29 -2.16 19.22
CA VAL A 239 8.49 -1.45 20.24
C VAL A 239 7.18 -2.23 20.42
N GLN A 240 6.93 -2.72 21.61
CA GLN A 240 5.68 -3.44 21.95
C GLN A 240 4.52 -2.44 22.06
N LEU A 241 3.34 -2.85 21.63
CA LEU A 241 2.11 -2.07 21.79
C LEU A 241 1.52 -2.27 23.18
N THR A 242 0.90 -1.22 23.73
CA THR A 242 0.37 -1.22 25.10
C THR A 242 -0.93 -2.01 25.24
N ASN A 243 -1.79 -1.95 24.21
CA ASN A 243 -3.16 -2.47 24.30
C ASN A 243 -3.38 -3.84 23.67
N ILE A 244 -2.42 -4.32 22.87
CA ILE A 244 -2.52 -5.60 22.17
C ILE A 244 -1.15 -6.28 22.10
N ASP A 245 -1.16 -7.60 22.04
CA ASP A 245 0.06 -8.35 21.75
C ASP A 245 0.48 -8.07 20.29
N GLY A 246 1.54 -7.28 20.15
CA GLY A 246 2.05 -6.89 18.84
C GLY A 246 3.11 -5.81 18.88
N LYS A 247 3.83 -5.67 17.77
CA LYS A 247 4.92 -4.72 17.60
C LYS A 247 4.48 -3.57 16.71
N LEU A 248 4.94 -2.36 17.03
CA LEU A 248 4.70 -1.17 16.22
C LEU A 248 5.20 -1.37 14.78
N GLN A 249 4.37 -1.00 13.82
CA GLN A 249 4.74 -0.89 12.42
C GLN A 249 4.42 0.52 11.92
N LEU A 250 5.30 1.12 11.12
CA LEU A 250 5.10 2.49 10.64
C LEU A 250 3.77 2.70 9.89
N LYS A 251 3.23 1.65 9.24
CA LYS A 251 1.92 1.72 8.60
C LYS A 251 0.75 1.91 9.59
N ASP A 252 0.94 1.55 10.86
CA ASP A 252 -0.10 1.66 11.89
C ASP A 252 -0.32 3.13 12.31
N LEU A 253 0.71 4.01 12.13
CA LEU A 253 0.58 5.43 12.38
C LEU A 253 -0.49 6.11 11.54
N ARG A 254 -0.81 5.56 10.37
CA ARG A 254 -1.93 6.03 9.57
C ARG A 254 -3.28 5.72 10.24
N LYS A 255 -3.41 4.57 10.91
CA LYS A 255 -4.60 4.26 11.72
C LYS A 255 -4.67 5.13 12.96
N PHE A 256 -3.51 5.42 13.57
CA PHE A 256 -3.42 6.37 14.68
C PHE A 256 -3.97 7.75 14.28
N PHE A 257 -3.52 8.29 13.14
CA PHE A 257 -4.03 9.56 12.62
C PHE A 257 -5.55 9.52 12.38
N GLU A 258 -6.03 8.47 11.72
CA GLU A 258 -7.45 8.27 11.44
C GLU A 258 -8.28 8.30 12.72
N GLN A 259 -7.89 7.51 13.70
CA GLN A 259 -8.59 7.35 14.96
C GLN A 259 -8.50 8.60 15.84
N LYS A 260 -7.31 9.19 15.95
CA LYS A 260 -7.12 10.44 16.68
C LYS A 260 -7.93 11.58 16.05
N SER A 261 -8.02 11.62 14.73
CA SER A 261 -8.90 12.55 14.01
C SER A 261 -10.38 12.39 14.40
N ASP A 262 -10.85 11.15 14.57
CA ASP A 262 -12.23 10.88 15.00
C ASP A 262 -12.45 11.33 16.45
N GLU A 263 -11.50 11.05 17.34
CA GLU A 263 -11.56 11.46 18.75
C GLU A 263 -11.66 12.99 18.93
N ILE A 264 -10.93 13.76 18.09
CA ILE A 264 -10.94 15.23 18.15
C ILE A 264 -12.00 15.87 17.25
N GLY A 265 -12.88 15.08 16.64
CA GLY A 265 -13.97 15.58 15.79
C GLY A 265 -13.51 16.16 14.45
N PHE A 266 -12.35 15.73 13.93
CA PHE A 266 -11.89 16.20 12.63
C PHE A 266 -12.73 15.62 11.50
N ASN A 267 -13.27 16.48 10.67
CA ASN A 267 -14.23 16.13 9.61
C ASN A 267 -13.72 15.06 8.67
N ASP A 268 -14.50 14.00 8.45
CA ASP A 268 -14.17 12.86 7.59
C ASP A 268 -13.77 13.25 6.17
N ALA A 269 -14.41 14.26 5.60
CA ALA A 269 -14.09 14.72 4.26
C ALA A 269 -12.66 15.24 4.17
N ASN A 270 -12.24 16.06 5.12
CA ASN A 270 -10.88 16.61 5.16
C ASN A 270 -9.84 15.54 5.54
N LYS A 271 -10.18 14.70 6.53
CA LYS A 271 -9.37 13.55 6.93
C LYS A 271 -9.08 12.64 5.72
N ASN A 272 -10.11 12.21 5.00
CA ASN A 272 -9.99 11.36 3.83
C ASN A 272 -9.19 12.02 2.69
N PHE A 273 -9.37 13.33 2.49
CA PHE A 273 -8.60 14.08 1.50
C PHE A 273 -7.10 14.10 1.85
N ILE A 274 -6.75 14.50 3.08
CA ILE A 274 -5.35 14.52 3.55
C ILE A 274 -4.72 13.13 3.47
N MET A 275 -5.45 12.09 3.87
CA MET A 275 -4.98 10.72 3.82
C MET A 275 -4.95 10.14 2.39
N SER A 276 -5.48 10.83 1.39
CA SER A 276 -5.67 10.27 0.04
C SER A 276 -6.44 8.93 0.10
N HIS A 277 -7.51 8.87 0.90
CA HIS A 277 -8.46 7.76 0.83
C HIS A 277 -9.30 7.93 -0.44
N GLY A 278 -9.46 6.84 -1.21
CA GLY A 278 -10.20 6.86 -2.46
C GLY A 278 -11.59 7.43 -2.29
N VAL A 279 -11.86 8.51 -2.98
CA VAL A 279 -13.09 9.24 -2.92
C VAL A 279 -13.98 8.74 -4.03
N SER A 280 -14.86 7.82 -3.71
CA SER A 280 -15.72 7.16 -4.70
C SER A 280 -16.95 7.99 -5.11
N SER A 281 -17.15 9.20 -4.55
CA SER A 281 -18.32 10.00 -4.88
C SER A 281 -17.98 11.15 -5.83
N ILE A 282 -18.86 11.36 -6.81
CA ILE A 282 -18.83 12.46 -7.78
C ILE A 282 -18.71 13.84 -7.07
N ASN A 283 -19.22 13.97 -5.84
CA ASN A 283 -19.15 15.18 -5.04
C ASN A 283 -17.70 15.64 -4.73
N TRP A 284 -16.74 14.73 -4.69
CA TRP A 284 -15.36 15.05 -4.38
C TRP A 284 -14.58 15.61 -5.58
N THR A 285 -14.84 15.08 -6.75
CA THR A 285 -14.13 15.46 -7.97
C THR A 285 -14.73 16.71 -8.62
N SER A 286 -16.04 16.93 -8.42
CA SER A 286 -16.77 17.97 -9.17
C SER A 286 -17.20 19.19 -8.34
N TYR A 287 -17.39 19.06 -7.03
CA TYR A 287 -18.02 20.13 -6.21
C TYR A 287 -17.21 20.64 -5.01
N LYS A 288 -16.15 19.96 -4.59
CA LYS A 288 -15.34 20.40 -3.45
C LYS A 288 -13.93 20.76 -3.90
N GLN A 289 -13.69 22.06 -4.03
CA GLN A 289 -12.33 22.57 -4.18
C GLN A 289 -11.64 22.56 -2.81
N PHE A 290 -10.70 21.66 -2.63
CA PHE A 290 -9.81 21.66 -1.47
C PHE A 290 -8.67 22.63 -1.74
N LEU A 291 -8.89 23.91 -1.41
CA LEU A 291 -7.82 24.89 -1.45
C LEU A 291 -6.85 24.64 -0.27
N PRO A 292 -5.55 24.81 -0.48
CA PRO A 292 -4.54 24.57 0.59
C PRO A 292 -4.85 25.31 1.88
N GLU A 293 -5.27 26.56 1.79
CA GLU A 293 -5.61 27.44 2.93
C GLU A 293 -6.77 26.88 3.76
N ASN A 294 -7.81 26.41 3.07
CA ASN A 294 -8.99 25.85 3.72
C ASN A 294 -8.69 24.51 4.40
N VAL A 295 -7.90 23.66 3.74
CA VAL A 295 -7.47 22.38 4.30
C VAL A 295 -6.60 22.61 5.52
N TYR A 296 -5.65 23.56 5.45
CA TYR A 296 -4.78 23.93 6.56
C TYR A 296 -5.57 24.48 7.74
N LYS A 297 -6.45 25.46 7.51
CA LYS A 297 -7.26 26.07 8.57
C LYS A 297 -8.05 24.99 9.34
N ARG A 298 -8.80 24.16 8.62
CA ARG A 298 -9.61 23.09 9.23
C ARG A 298 -8.76 22.06 9.97
N TYR A 299 -7.57 21.77 9.46
CA TYR A 299 -6.63 20.89 10.14
C TYR A 299 -6.13 21.50 11.45
N ILE A 300 -5.69 22.75 11.43
CA ILE A 300 -5.16 23.43 12.62
C ILE A 300 -6.26 23.66 13.67
N ASP A 301 -7.50 23.96 13.26
CA ASP A 301 -8.63 24.12 14.18
C ASP A 301 -8.85 22.87 15.06
N CYS A 302 -8.53 21.66 14.56
CA CYS A 302 -8.68 20.42 15.30
C CYS A 302 -7.33 19.87 15.83
N TRP A 303 -6.33 19.79 14.95
CA TRP A 303 -5.04 19.16 15.26
C TRP A 303 -4.04 20.11 15.94
N GLY A 304 -4.21 21.43 15.81
CA GLY A 304 -3.22 22.42 16.25
C GLY A 304 -2.89 22.35 17.75
N SER A 305 -3.80 21.89 18.58
CA SER A 305 -3.59 21.69 20.04
C SER A 305 -3.11 20.27 20.40
N VAL A 306 -3.03 19.36 19.46
CA VAL A 306 -2.62 17.97 19.72
C VAL A 306 -1.09 17.91 19.86
N ASP A 307 -0.63 17.63 21.06
CA ASP A 307 0.79 17.38 21.32
C ASP A 307 1.03 15.90 21.68
N ILE A 308 1.57 15.16 20.71
CA ILE A 308 1.90 13.75 20.90
C ILE A 308 3.07 13.55 21.88
N ASN A 309 3.92 14.57 22.09
CA ASN A 309 5.07 14.49 22.97
C ASN A 309 4.71 14.72 24.45
N ASN A 310 3.65 15.51 24.73
CA ASN A 310 3.24 15.86 26.09
C ASN A 310 2.09 14.98 26.60
N SER A 311 2.26 14.46 27.79
CA SER A 311 1.30 13.56 28.46
C SER A 311 0.11 14.27 29.13
N ASN A 312 0.01 15.59 29.01
CA ASN A 312 -0.99 16.42 29.74
C ASN A 312 -2.10 16.94 28.81
N SER A 313 -2.62 16.16 27.89
CA SER A 313 -3.90 16.51 27.26
C SER A 313 -5.00 16.15 28.28
N PRO A 314 -5.84 17.08 28.73
CA PRO A 314 -6.96 16.74 29.60
C PRO A 314 -7.91 15.78 28.88
N ASN A 315 -8.36 14.75 29.58
CA ASN A 315 -9.43 13.83 29.17
C ASN A 315 -10.73 14.59 28.90
#